data_75cd1f599ab2e4742c3217ad42fdd3e6
#
_entry.id   75cd1f599ab2e4742c3217ad42fdd3e6
#
_cell.length_a   1.000
_cell.length_b   1.000
_cell.length_c   1.000
_cell.angle_alpha   90.00
_cell.angle_beta   90.00
_cell.angle_gamma   90.00
#
_symmetry.space_group_name_H-M   'P 1'
#
loop_
_entity.id
_entity.type
_entity.pdbx_description
1 polymer ?
#
loop_
_entity_poly.entity_id
_entity_poly.type
_entity_poly.pdbx_seq_one_letter_code
_entity_poly.pdbx_strand_id
1 'polypeptide(L)'
;MSEMGMKTDQTEISTLELIQTGQKDAIPVALGYFAVSFALGIAMRNAGIGPITGFIISALNMASAGEYAGTTMIAAHATLIETGLMVLAANARYLLMSTAFSQKFSETTKMVHRIIIGCMLTDEMFALAIRRKGYLEPPYYYGMLTLTIPGWATGTMLGILFGTLLPSRIVSALSVALFAMFLAVIIPPCRTNSVLRVVVLASFGLSLLFTKAPVLRDLSEGVRMIGLTIVIAAIAAALRPVREEDL
;
A
#
# COMPACT_ATOMS: atom_id res chain seq x y z
N MET A 1 -40.16 -5.94 38.93
CA MET A 1 -40.78 -6.49 37.73
C MET A 1 -40.34 -5.59 36.60
N SER A 2 -39.50 -6.00 35.97
CA SER A 2 -38.97 -6.77 34.87
C SER A 2 -38.07 -5.87 34.06
N GLU A 3 -36.79 -5.83 34.45
CA GLU A 3 -35.73 -5.40 33.55
C GLU A 3 -35.52 -6.55 32.56
N MET A 4 -36.16 -6.48 31.42
CA MET A 4 -35.96 -7.42 30.34
C MET A 4 -34.76 -6.93 29.53
N GLY A 5 -33.62 -7.56 29.81
CA GLY A 5 -32.34 -7.32 29.17
C GLY A 5 -32.44 -7.39 27.65
N MET A 6 -32.13 -6.29 27.05
CA MET A 6 -31.80 -6.22 25.64
C MET A 6 -30.35 -6.70 25.50
N LYS A 7 -30.17 -8.03 25.48
CA LYS A 7 -28.95 -8.63 24.93
C LYS A 7 -28.90 -8.22 23.45
N THR A 8 -28.15 -7.18 23.16
CA THR A 8 -27.67 -6.96 21.81
C THR A 8 -26.88 -8.21 21.41
N ASP A 9 -27.44 -8.98 20.52
CA ASP A 9 -26.83 -10.10 19.82
C ASP A 9 -25.69 -9.53 18.96
N GLN A 10 -24.55 -9.27 19.58
CA GLN A 10 -23.29 -9.05 18.86
C GLN A 10 -22.88 -10.44 18.39
N THR A 11 -23.32 -10.80 17.19
CA THR A 11 -22.81 -11.95 16.46
C THR A 11 -21.29 -11.78 16.41
N GLU A 12 -20.56 -12.50 17.26
CA GLU A 12 -19.10 -12.56 17.20
C GLU A 12 -18.74 -13.11 15.82
N ILE A 13 -18.28 -12.21 14.93
CA ILE A 13 -17.81 -12.59 13.59
C ILE A 13 -16.69 -13.60 13.80
N SER A 14 -16.82 -14.78 13.23
CA SER A 14 -15.83 -15.84 13.43
C SER A 14 -14.48 -15.42 12.80
N THR A 15 -13.38 -15.88 13.40
CA THR A 15 -12.03 -15.64 12.86
C THR A 15 -11.92 -16.06 11.39
N LEU A 16 -12.60 -17.12 11.00
CA LEU A 16 -12.62 -17.61 9.63
C LEU A 16 -13.35 -16.65 8.68
N GLU A 17 -14.46 -16.08 9.11
CA GLU A 17 -15.21 -15.08 8.33
C GLU A 17 -14.41 -13.81 8.12
N LEU A 18 -13.64 -13.39 9.14
CA LEU A 18 -12.72 -12.24 9.03
C LEU A 18 -11.63 -12.50 8.00
N ILE A 19 -11.00 -13.67 8.03
CA ILE A 19 -9.99 -14.09 7.04
C ILE A 19 -10.60 -14.09 5.64
N GLN A 20 -11.77 -14.72 5.46
CA GLN A 20 -12.42 -14.77 4.15
C GLN A 20 -12.82 -13.38 3.63
N THR A 21 -13.26 -12.50 4.52
CA THR A 21 -13.58 -11.12 4.17
C THR A 21 -12.32 -10.38 3.72
N GLY A 22 -11.21 -10.53 4.45
CA GLY A 22 -9.92 -9.97 4.07
C GLY A 22 -9.44 -10.48 2.71
N GLN A 23 -9.59 -11.77 2.45
CA GLN A 23 -9.26 -12.37 1.15
C GLN A 23 -10.09 -11.76 0.02
N LYS A 24 -11.42 -11.68 0.19
CA LYS A 24 -12.31 -11.09 -0.83
C LYS A 24 -11.94 -9.65 -1.16
N ASP A 25 -11.70 -8.83 -0.14
CA ASP A 25 -11.34 -7.42 -0.31
C ASP A 25 -9.98 -7.27 -0.98
N ALA A 26 -9.06 -8.21 -0.77
CA ALA A 26 -7.70 -8.19 -1.31
C ALA A 26 -7.58 -8.73 -2.74
N ILE A 27 -8.59 -9.40 -3.30
CA ILE A 27 -8.51 -9.97 -4.66
C ILE A 27 -8.06 -8.91 -5.71
N PRO A 28 -8.69 -7.74 -5.80
CA PRO A 28 -8.27 -6.74 -6.78
C PRO A 28 -6.83 -6.26 -6.56
N VAL A 29 -6.41 -6.14 -5.31
CA VAL A 29 -5.05 -5.74 -4.93
C VAL A 29 -4.05 -6.82 -5.33
N ALA A 30 -4.33 -8.09 -5.03
CA ALA A 30 -3.45 -9.21 -5.37
C ALA A 30 -3.24 -9.34 -6.89
N LEU A 31 -4.30 -9.14 -7.70
CA LEU A 31 -4.20 -9.12 -9.16
C LEU A 31 -3.35 -7.95 -9.66
N GLY A 32 -3.55 -6.76 -9.09
CA GLY A 32 -2.73 -5.58 -9.39
C GLY A 32 -1.27 -5.79 -8.99
N TYR A 33 -1.02 -6.36 -7.82
CA TYR A 33 0.30 -6.71 -7.34
C TYR A 33 1.02 -7.68 -8.26
N PHE A 34 0.34 -8.72 -8.70
CA PHE A 34 0.91 -9.67 -9.67
C PHE A 34 1.35 -8.96 -10.95
N ALA A 35 0.53 -8.07 -11.50
CA ALA A 35 0.86 -7.35 -12.73
C ALA A 35 2.05 -6.39 -12.56
N VAL A 36 2.08 -5.65 -11.44
CA VAL A 36 3.15 -4.69 -11.14
C VAL A 36 4.46 -5.39 -10.82
N SER A 37 4.41 -6.41 -9.97
CA SER A 37 5.60 -7.17 -9.59
C SER A 37 6.18 -7.96 -10.77
N PHE A 38 5.36 -8.35 -11.74
CA PHE A 38 5.86 -8.91 -12.99
C PHE A 38 6.77 -7.92 -13.74
N ALA A 39 6.35 -6.65 -13.85
CA ALA A 39 7.18 -5.61 -14.45
C ALA A 39 8.47 -5.35 -13.63
N LEU A 40 8.37 -5.36 -12.29
CA LEU A 40 9.52 -5.28 -11.40
C LEU A 40 10.48 -6.48 -11.59
N GLY A 41 9.96 -7.69 -11.78
CA GLY A 41 10.74 -8.87 -12.08
C GLY A 41 11.60 -8.73 -13.34
N ILE A 42 11.08 -8.05 -14.37
CA ILE A 42 11.88 -7.73 -15.57
C ILE A 42 13.06 -6.81 -15.20
N ALA A 43 12.82 -5.79 -14.37
CA ALA A 43 13.89 -4.91 -13.90
C ALA A 43 14.93 -5.66 -13.05
N MET A 44 14.48 -6.55 -12.16
CA MET A 44 15.35 -7.42 -11.36
C MET A 44 16.23 -8.35 -12.21
N ARG A 45 15.66 -8.93 -13.26
CA ARG A 45 16.44 -9.73 -14.22
C ARG A 45 17.56 -8.90 -14.86
N ASN A 46 17.25 -7.68 -15.29
CA ASN A 46 18.25 -6.79 -15.89
C ASN A 46 19.34 -6.38 -14.88
N ALA A 47 19.01 -6.37 -13.59
CA ALA A 47 19.96 -6.17 -12.49
C ALA A 47 20.76 -7.46 -12.12
N GLY A 48 20.55 -8.57 -12.83
CA GLY A 48 21.23 -9.85 -12.58
C GLY A 48 20.64 -10.66 -11.42
N ILE A 49 19.46 -10.31 -10.92
CA ILE A 49 18.79 -11.02 -9.81
C ILE A 49 18.10 -12.26 -10.38
N GLY A 50 18.38 -13.42 -9.76
CA GLY A 50 17.78 -14.70 -10.15
C GLY A 50 16.33 -14.87 -9.65
N PRO A 51 15.54 -15.80 -10.25
CA PRO A 51 14.10 -15.92 -9.97
C PRO A 51 13.78 -16.32 -8.52
N ILE A 52 14.56 -17.20 -7.91
CA ILE A 52 14.36 -17.59 -6.49
C ILE A 52 14.70 -16.43 -5.55
N THR A 53 15.81 -15.73 -5.82
CA THR A 53 16.20 -14.55 -5.05
C THR A 53 15.15 -13.46 -5.15
N GLY A 54 14.65 -13.17 -6.37
CA GLY A 54 13.58 -12.22 -6.59
C GLY A 54 12.29 -12.59 -5.84
N PHE A 55 11.90 -13.87 -5.87
CA PHE A 55 10.75 -14.36 -5.11
C PHE A 55 10.91 -14.10 -3.61
N ILE A 56 12.07 -14.41 -3.03
CA ILE A 56 12.32 -14.23 -1.59
C ILE A 56 12.32 -12.74 -1.22
N ILE A 57 12.99 -11.90 -2.03
CA ILE A 57 13.01 -10.44 -1.81
C ILE A 57 11.57 -9.92 -1.80
N SER A 58 10.77 -10.23 -2.81
CA SER A 58 9.39 -9.78 -2.93
C SER A 58 8.46 -10.37 -1.85
N ALA A 59 8.67 -11.60 -1.42
CA ALA A 59 7.89 -12.20 -0.34
C ALA A 59 8.13 -11.53 1.03
N LEU A 60 9.34 -11.02 1.24
CA LEU A 60 9.75 -10.36 2.49
C LEU A 60 9.58 -8.84 2.44
N ASN A 61 9.51 -8.26 1.25
CA ASN A 61 9.40 -6.81 1.04
C ASN A 61 8.28 -6.50 0.06
N MET A 62 7.14 -6.08 0.56
CA MET A 62 5.98 -5.71 -0.26
C MET A 62 5.96 -4.22 -0.65
N ALA A 63 7.00 -3.46 -0.30
CA ALA A 63 7.10 -2.03 -0.58
C ALA A 63 7.59 -1.79 -2.02
N SER A 64 6.67 -1.73 -2.98
CA SER A 64 6.95 -1.62 -4.42
C SER A 64 8.00 -0.56 -4.77
N ALA A 65 7.87 0.66 -4.25
CA ALA A 65 8.81 1.75 -4.50
C ALA A 65 10.20 1.48 -3.91
N GLY A 66 10.25 0.93 -2.68
CA GLY A 66 11.51 0.56 -2.03
C GLY A 66 12.20 -0.60 -2.72
N GLU A 67 11.46 -1.59 -3.17
CA GLU A 67 11.98 -2.75 -3.88
C GLU A 67 12.52 -2.37 -5.28
N TYR A 68 11.80 -1.49 -5.99
CA TYR A 68 12.28 -0.95 -7.26
C TYR A 68 13.53 -0.09 -7.08
N ALA A 69 13.55 0.78 -6.05
CA ALA A 69 14.72 1.58 -5.71
C ALA A 69 15.94 0.69 -5.38
N GLY A 70 15.75 -0.34 -4.52
CA GLY A 70 16.80 -1.31 -4.20
C GLY A 70 17.32 -2.04 -5.43
N THR A 71 16.43 -2.51 -6.31
CA THR A 71 16.79 -3.15 -7.58
C THR A 71 17.64 -2.23 -8.47
N THR A 72 17.25 -0.95 -8.57
CA THR A 72 18.00 0.04 -9.35
C THR A 72 19.39 0.30 -8.78
N MET A 73 19.50 0.37 -7.46
CA MET A 73 20.79 0.56 -6.78
C MET A 73 21.70 -0.66 -6.94
N ILE A 74 21.15 -1.86 -6.90
CA ILE A 74 21.89 -3.12 -7.20
C ILE A 74 22.40 -3.09 -8.64
N ALA A 75 21.56 -2.72 -9.60
CA ALA A 75 21.96 -2.59 -11.00
C ALA A 75 23.07 -1.54 -11.22
N ALA A 76 23.09 -0.49 -10.43
CA ALA A 76 24.10 0.57 -10.45
C ALA A 76 25.38 0.21 -9.65
N HIS A 77 25.47 -1.00 -9.07
CA HIS A 77 26.57 -1.42 -8.19
C HIS A 77 26.82 -0.44 -7.02
N ALA A 78 25.76 0.18 -6.52
CA ALA A 78 25.82 1.13 -5.41
C ALA A 78 26.23 0.44 -4.09
N THR A 79 26.80 1.20 -3.17
CA THR A 79 27.13 0.72 -1.84
C THR A 79 25.87 0.39 -1.03
N LEU A 80 26.03 -0.42 0.04
CA LEU A 80 24.92 -0.75 0.94
C LEU A 80 24.34 0.49 1.62
N ILE A 81 25.19 1.48 1.93
CA ILE A 81 24.75 2.73 2.57
C ILE A 81 23.87 3.54 1.59
N GLU A 82 24.32 3.72 0.34
CA GLU A 82 23.55 4.42 -0.69
C GLU A 82 22.22 3.72 -0.96
N THR A 83 22.25 2.39 -1.09
CA THR A 83 21.03 1.58 -1.24
C THR A 83 20.08 1.77 -0.06
N GLY A 84 20.59 1.69 1.17
CA GLY A 84 19.80 1.89 2.38
C GLY A 84 19.15 3.28 2.45
N LEU A 85 19.91 4.33 2.15
CA LEU A 85 19.40 5.71 2.11
C LEU A 85 18.33 5.91 1.04
N MET A 86 18.55 5.35 -0.16
CA MET A 86 17.57 5.43 -1.25
C MET A 86 16.27 4.70 -0.90
N VAL A 87 16.35 3.48 -0.36
CA VAL A 87 15.18 2.72 0.06
C VAL A 87 14.44 3.40 1.20
N LEU A 88 15.17 3.98 2.17
CA LEU A 88 14.58 4.77 3.26
C LEU A 88 13.83 6.00 2.72
N ALA A 89 14.42 6.73 1.79
CA ALA A 89 13.79 7.89 1.16
C ALA A 89 12.53 7.49 0.36
N ALA A 90 12.60 6.41 -0.41
CA ALA A 90 11.46 5.90 -1.18
C ALA A 90 10.28 5.49 -0.28
N ASN A 91 10.59 4.96 0.91
CA ASN A 91 9.62 4.43 1.87
C ASN A 91 9.26 5.42 3.00
N ALA A 92 9.78 6.64 3.00
CA ALA A 92 9.56 7.61 4.09
C ALA A 92 8.08 7.91 4.37
N ARG A 93 7.21 7.80 3.37
CA ARG A 93 5.74 7.92 3.52
C ARG A 93 5.14 6.91 4.49
N TYR A 94 5.76 5.72 4.65
CA TYR A 94 5.26 4.72 5.61
C TYR A 94 5.35 5.17 7.06
N LEU A 95 6.20 6.15 7.40
CA LEU A 95 6.23 6.74 8.73
C LEU A 95 4.89 7.41 9.06
N LEU A 96 4.34 8.19 8.12
CA LEU A 96 3.04 8.84 8.28
C LEU A 96 1.89 7.83 8.28
N MET A 97 1.96 6.84 7.39
CA MET A 97 0.95 5.80 7.32
C MET A 97 0.92 4.94 8.60
N SER A 98 2.08 4.59 9.14
CA SER A 98 2.19 3.80 10.37
C SER A 98 1.63 4.52 11.58
N THR A 99 1.83 5.85 11.69
CA THR A 99 1.26 6.64 12.78
C THR A 99 -0.26 6.65 12.71
N ALA A 100 -0.84 6.89 11.54
CA ALA A 100 -2.30 6.85 11.34
C ALA A 100 -2.85 5.43 11.57
N PHE A 101 -2.12 4.41 11.10
CA PHE A 101 -2.55 3.02 11.22
C PHE A 101 -2.48 2.49 12.65
N SER A 102 -1.54 3.00 13.46
CA SER A 102 -1.42 2.63 14.87
C SER A 102 -2.69 2.91 15.69
N GLN A 103 -3.44 3.93 15.30
CA GLN A 103 -4.72 4.30 15.93
C GLN A 103 -5.86 3.32 15.60
N LYS A 104 -5.68 2.50 14.57
CA LYS A 104 -6.66 1.47 14.17
C LYS A 104 -6.59 0.20 15.02
N PHE A 105 -5.58 0.05 15.85
CA PHE A 105 -5.46 -1.11 16.74
C PHE A 105 -6.09 -0.83 18.09
N SER A 106 -6.89 -1.78 18.59
CA SER A 106 -7.37 -1.78 19.96
C SER A 106 -6.18 -1.91 20.94
N GLU A 107 -6.31 -1.34 22.14
CA GLU A 107 -5.30 -1.49 23.21
C GLU A 107 -5.02 -2.96 23.55
N THR A 108 -6.01 -3.83 23.39
CA THR A 108 -5.89 -5.27 23.62
C THR A 108 -5.14 -6.02 22.53
N THR A 109 -4.89 -5.38 21.37
CA THR A 109 -4.14 -6.01 20.25
C THR A 109 -2.69 -6.22 20.65
N LYS A 110 -2.25 -7.50 20.66
CA LYS A 110 -0.89 -7.88 21.05
C LYS A 110 0.15 -7.21 20.13
N MET A 111 1.27 -6.76 20.71
CA MET A 111 2.36 -6.09 20.00
C MET A 111 2.88 -6.90 18.79
N VAL A 112 2.93 -8.23 18.90
CA VAL A 112 3.37 -9.09 17.80
C VAL A 112 2.53 -8.89 16.54
N HIS A 113 1.20 -8.79 16.67
CA HIS A 113 0.32 -8.53 15.52
C HIS A 113 0.57 -7.13 14.94
N ARG A 114 0.75 -6.12 15.80
CA ARG A 114 1.06 -4.75 15.35
C ARG A 114 2.36 -4.69 14.56
N ILE A 115 3.40 -5.40 15.00
CA ILE A 115 4.69 -5.44 14.31
C ILE A 115 4.55 -6.17 12.97
N ILE A 116 3.98 -7.38 12.95
CA ILE A 116 3.83 -8.16 11.70
C ILE A 116 3.02 -7.37 10.67
N ILE A 117 1.89 -6.81 11.07
CA ILE A 117 1.02 -6.03 10.20
C ILE A 117 1.73 -4.76 9.72
N GLY A 118 2.46 -4.08 10.62
CA GLY A 118 3.22 -2.89 10.27
C GLY A 118 4.36 -3.16 9.28
N CYS A 119 5.06 -4.30 9.42
CA CYS A 119 6.10 -4.70 8.47
C CYS A 119 5.56 -5.01 7.08
N MET A 120 4.29 -5.45 6.98
CA MET A 120 3.62 -5.79 5.73
C MET A 120 2.66 -4.70 5.25
N LEU A 121 2.84 -3.47 5.74
CA LEU A 121 1.99 -2.35 5.38
C LEU A 121 2.35 -1.86 3.96
N THR A 122 1.32 -1.68 3.14
CA THR A 122 1.42 -1.07 1.81
C THR A 122 0.31 -0.04 1.65
N ASP A 123 0.40 0.80 0.62
CA ASP A 123 -0.58 1.86 0.38
C ASP A 123 -2.00 1.29 0.20
N GLU A 124 -2.13 0.21 -0.56
CA GLU A 124 -3.39 -0.43 -0.90
C GLU A 124 -3.98 -1.18 0.30
N MET A 125 -3.13 -1.92 1.02
CA MET A 125 -3.53 -2.62 2.24
C MET A 125 -3.95 -1.63 3.33
N PHE A 126 -3.22 -0.51 3.47
CA PHE A 126 -3.60 0.59 4.33
C PHE A 126 -4.98 1.14 3.94
N ALA A 127 -5.19 1.45 2.66
CA ALA A 127 -6.45 2.01 2.18
C ALA A 127 -7.65 1.09 2.40
N LEU A 128 -7.47 -0.22 2.29
CA LEU A 128 -8.52 -1.21 2.61
C LEU A 128 -8.79 -1.27 4.12
N ALA A 129 -7.73 -1.34 4.92
CA ALA A 129 -7.85 -1.53 6.36
C ALA A 129 -8.39 -0.28 7.09
N ILE A 130 -7.96 0.93 6.69
CA ILE A 130 -8.39 2.19 7.31
C ILE A 130 -9.89 2.46 7.10
N ARG A 131 -10.48 1.94 6.03
CA ARG A 131 -11.91 2.09 5.70
C ARG A 131 -12.83 1.25 6.58
N ARG A 132 -12.32 0.24 7.27
CA ARG A 132 -13.14 -0.59 8.15
C ARG A 132 -13.61 0.24 9.34
N LYS A 133 -14.87 0.09 9.71
CA LYS A 133 -15.42 0.71 10.92
C LYS A 133 -14.82 0.03 12.17
N GLY A 134 -14.54 0.82 13.20
CA GLY A 134 -13.98 0.32 14.44
C GLY A 134 -12.50 -0.06 14.34
N TYR A 135 -12.04 -0.83 15.32
CA TYR A 135 -10.66 -1.32 15.38
C TYR A 135 -10.40 -2.39 14.33
N LEU A 136 -9.14 -2.43 13.87
CA LEU A 136 -8.68 -3.46 12.93
C LEU A 136 -8.45 -4.78 13.66
N GLU A 137 -9.12 -5.82 13.20
CA GLU A 137 -8.92 -7.18 13.69
C GLU A 137 -7.81 -7.88 12.91
N PRO A 138 -6.77 -8.38 13.59
CA PRO A 138 -5.62 -9.01 12.92
C PRO A 138 -5.98 -10.12 11.93
N PRO A 139 -6.96 -11.02 12.18
CA PRO A 139 -7.34 -12.06 11.23
C PRO A 139 -7.78 -11.52 9.86
N TYR A 140 -8.47 -10.38 9.82
CA TYR A 140 -8.84 -9.74 8.56
C TYR A 140 -7.60 -9.37 7.73
N TYR A 141 -6.61 -8.72 8.38
CA TYR A 141 -5.38 -8.33 7.71
C TYR A 141 -4.57 -9.54 7.24
N TYR A 142 -4.50 -10.58 8.05
CA TYR A 142 -3.86 -11.85 7.65
C TYR A 142 -4.57 -12.49 6.46
N GLY A 143 -5.90 -12.42 6.41
CA GLY A 143 -6.67 -12.83 5.24
C GLY A 143 -6.21 -12.12 3.96
N MET A 144 -6.00 -10.80 4.01
CA MET A 144 -5.45 -10.05 2.86
C MET A 144 -4.05 -10.54 2.48
N LEU A 145 -3.16 -10.74 3.46
CA LEU A 145 -1.77 -11.18 3.22
C LEU A 145 -1.69 -12.54 2.52
N THR A 146 -2.63 -13.46 2.78
CA THR A 146 -2.63 -14.78 2.13
C THR A 146 -2.75 -14.73 0.61
N LEU A 147 -3.25 -13.64 0.05
CA LEU A 147 -3.37 -13.46 -1.41
C LEU A 147 -2.33 -12.47 -1.93
N THR A 148 -2.05 -11.41 -1.19
CA THR A 148 -1.19 -10.32 -1.67
C THR A 148 0.29 -10.71 -1.68
N ILE A 149 0.78 -11.42 -0.66
CA ILE A 149 2.18 -11.90 -0.64
C ILE A 149 2.46 -12.87 -1.80
N PRO A 150 1.67 -13.96 -1.98
CA PRO A 150 1.88 -14.84 -3.11
C PRO A 150 1.72 -14.14 -4.47
N GLY A 151 0.75 -13.22 -4.59
CA GLY A 151 0.55 -12.44 -5.80
C GLY A 151 1.78 -11.63 -6.18
N TRP A 152 2.34 -10.90 -5.21
CA TRP A 152 3.54 -10.08 -5.40
C TRP A 152 4.78 -10.92 -5.71
N ALA A 153 5.08 -11.93 -4.88
CA ALA A 153 6.27 -12.75 -5.02
C ALA A 153 6.28 -13.62 -6.31
N THR A 154 5.12 -14.22 -6.64
CA THR A 154 5.02 -15.01 -7.88
C THR A 154 5.07 -14.15 -9.13
N GLY A 155 4.47 -12.96 -9.10
CA GLY A 155 4.56 -11.99 -10.20
C GLY A 155 6.02 -11.63 -10.49
N THR A 156 6.80 -11.27 -9.45
CA THR A 156 8.24 -10.98 -9.59
C THR A 156 8.99 -12.17 -10.18
N MET A 157 8.81 -13.37 -9.63
CA MET A 157 9.49 -14.58 -10.12
C MET A 157 9.17 -14.84 -11.58
N LEU A 158 7.90 -14.76 -11.97
CA LEU A 158 7.48 -14.98 -13.36
C LEU A 158 7.97 -13.85 -14.28
N GLY A 159 8.05 -12.61 -13.80
CA GLY A 159 8.66 -11.49 -14.52
C GLY A 159 10.14 -11.73 -14.82
N ILE A 160 10.90 -12.27 -13.87
CA ILE A 160 12.31 -12.66 -14.07
C ILE A 160 12.41 -13.78 -15.09
N LEU A 161 11.57 -14.80 -15.00
CA LEU A 161 11.62 -15.99 -15.86
C LEU A 161 11.18 -15.68 -17.30
N PHE A 162 10.04 -15.01 -17.45
CA PHE A 162 9.33 -14.93 -18.72
C PHE A 162 9.24 -13.50 -19.29
N GLY A 163 9.71 -12.49 -18.58
CA GLY A 163 9.54 -11.09 -18.99
C GLY A 163 10.14 -10.75 -20.34
N THR A 164 11.22 -11.43 -20.74
CA THR A 164 11.85 -11.25 -22.07
C THR A 164 11.08 -11.92 -23.22
N LEU A 165 10.16 -12.82 -22.92
CA LEU A 165 9.33 -13.50 -23.91
C LEU A 165 8.08 -12.71 -24.27
N LEU A 166 7.71 -11.71 -23.44
CA LEU A 166 6.51 -10.92 -23.66
C LEU A 166 6.76 -9.75 -24.64
N PRO A 167 5.83 -9.50 -25.57
CA PRO A 167 5.85 -8.31 -26.38
C PRO A 167 5.85 -7.04 -25.51
N SER A 168 6.60 -6.01 -25.94
CA SER A 168 6.71 -4.73 -25.21
C SER A 168 5.36 -4.07 -24.87
N ARG A 169 4.35 -4.28 -25.73
CA ARG A 169 2.96 -3.79 -25.47
C ARG A 169 2.34 -4.40 -24.24
N ILE A 170 2.55 -5.70 -23.99
CA ILE A 170 2.03 -6.39 -22.80
C ILE A 170 2.75 -5.90 -21.55
N VAL A 171 4.08 -5.76 -21.61
CA VAL A 171 4.88 -5.22 -20.50
C VAL A 171 4.42 -3.80 -20.13
N SER A 172 4.20 -2.93 -21.13
CA SER A 172 3.67 -1.58 -20.90
C SER A 172 2.27 -1.61 -20.27
N ALA A 173 1.39 -2.50 -20.72
CA ALA A 173 0.06 -2.65 -20.14
C ALA A 173 0.11 -3.11 -18.67
N LEU A 174 0.99 -4.03 -18.31
CA LEU A 174 1.21 -4.47 -16.93
C LEU A 174 1.73 -3.32 -16.04
N SER A 175 2.63 -2.49 -16.57
CA SER A 175 3.14 -1.32 -15.83
C SER A 175 2.03 -0.27 -15.55
N VAL A 176 1.03 -0.15 -16.42
CA VAL A 176 -0.12 0.73 -16.23
C VAL A 176 -1.15 0.15 -15.24
N ALA A 177 -1.15 -1.16 -15.03
CA ALA A 177 -2.09 -1.83 -14.13
C ALA A 177 -2.02 -1.31 -12.68
N LEU A 178 -0.85 -0.85 -12.21
CA LEU A 178 -0.68 -0.19 -10.92
C LEU A 178 -1.61 1.03 -10.77
N PHE A 179 -1.66 1.90 -11.76
CA PHE A 179 -2.50 3.08 -11.72
C PHE A 179 -3.99 2.71 -11.72
N ALA A 180 -4.38 1.70 -12.48
CA ALA A 180 -5.74 1.18 -12.48
C ALA A 180 -6.14 0.60 -11.11
N MET A 181 -5.22 -0.10 -10.44
CA MET A 181 -5.42 -0.62 -9.10
C MET A 181 -5.62 0.51 -8.08
N PHE A 182 -4.79 1.55 -8.10
CA PHE A 182 -4.99 2.72 -7.22
C PHE A 182 -6.35 3.38 -7.46
N LEU A 183 -6.75 3.57 -8.71
CA LEU A 183 -8.07 4.11 -9.02
C LEU A 183 -9.20 3.22 -8.51
N ALA A 184 -9.08 1.90 -8.62
CA ALA A 184 -10.07 0.96 -8.12
C ALA A 184 -10.26 1.05 -6.59
N VAL A 185 -9.21 1.37 -5.85
CA VAL A 185 -9.25 1.55 -4.38
C VAL A 185 -9.77 2.93 -3.99
N ILE A 186 -9.40 4.00 -4.72
CA ILE A 186 -9.70 5.40 -4.38
C ILE A 186 -11.12 5.81 -4.82
N ILE A 187 -11.57 5.39 -6.00
CA ILE A 187 -12.85 5.85 -6.58
C ILE A 187 -14.07 5.50 -5.71
N PRO A 188 -14.24 4.25 -5.20
CA PRO A 188 -15.42 3.91 -4.42
C PRO A 188 -15.62 4.79 -3.18
N PRO A 189 -14.60 5.04 -2.32
CA PRO A 189 -14.77 5.95 -1.19
C PRO A 189 -15.07 7.40 -1.60
N CYS A 190 -14.51 7.89 -2.72
CA CYS A 190 -14.76 9.23 -3.21
C CYS A 190 -16.23 9.44 -3.66
N ARG A 191 -16.96 8.38 -3.99
CA ARG A 191 -18.38 8.48 -4.34
C ARG A 191 -19.25 8.79 -3.13
N THR A 192 -18.89 8.28 -1.97
CA THR A 192 -19.67 8.41 -0.73
C THR A 192 -19.19 9.56 0.16
N ASN A 193 -17.90 9.93 0.10
CA ASN A 193 -17.31 10.95 0.95
C ASN A 193 -16.86 12.17 0.12
N SER A 194 -17.58 13.29 0.28
CA SER A 194 -17.31 14.55 -0.43
C SER A 194 -15.96 15.17 -0.03
N VAL A 195 -15.55 15.04 1.24
CA VAL A 195 -14.26 15.55 1.73
C VAL A 195 -13.11 14.82 1.04
N LEU A 196 -13.18 13.49 1.02
CA LEU A 196 -12.17 12.65 0.35
C LEU A 196 -12.08 12.98 -1.15
N ARG A 197 -13.22 13.19 -1.81
CA ARG A 197 -13.26 13.61 -3.22
C ARG A 197 -12.50 14.91 -3.46
N VAL A 198 -12.75 15.93 -2.62
CA VAL A 198 -12.06 17.22 -2.73
C VAL A 198 -10.56 17.06 -2.47
N VAL A 199 -10.18 16.31 -1.43
CA VAL A 199 -8.77 16.03 -1.11
C VAL A 199 -8.05 15.34 -2.25
N VAL A 200 -8.67 14.32 -2.87
CA VAL A 200 -8.09 13.60 -4.00
C VAL A 200 -7.92 14.50 -5.22
N LEU A 201 -8.96 15.28 -5.59
CA LEU A 201 -8.86 16.21 -6.71
C LEU A 201 -7.82 17.31 -6.46
N ALA A 202 -7.76 17.85 -5.24
CA ALA A 202 -6.74 18.83 -4.85
C ALA A 202 -5.33 18.22 -4.92
N SER A 203 -5.15 16.97 -4.50
CA SER A 203 -3.88 16.25 -4.59
C SER A 203 -3.40 16.11 -6.02
N PHE A 204 -4.28 15.72 -6.96
CA PHE A 204 -3.94 15.66 -8.39
C PHE A 204 -3.59 17.03 -8.95
N GLY A 205 -4.39 18.07 -8.64
CA GLY A 205 -4.14 19.43 -9.11
C GLY A 205 -2.82 20.00 -8.60
N LEU A 206 -2.57 19.87 -7.29
CA LEU A 206 -1.32 20.33 -6.67
C LEU A 206 -0.11 19.54 -7.18
N SER A 207 -0.20 18.22 -7.33
CA SER A 207 0.87 17.40 -7.89
C SER A 207 1.25 17.86 -9.31
N LEU A 208 0.25 18.15 -10.14
CA LEU A 208 0.48 18.68 -11.49
C LEU A 208 1.12 20.05 -11.48
N LEU A 209 0.69 20.97 -10.60
CA LEU A 209 1.27 22.28 -10.43
C LEU A 209 2.73 22.19 -9.96
N PHE A 210 3.02 21.34 -8.97
CA PHE A 210 4.38 21.12 -8.46
C PHE A 210 5.32 20.52 -9.50
N THR A 211 4.80 19.66 -10.39
CA THR A 211 5.61 19.10 -11.48
C THR A 211 5.98 20.16 -12.54
N LYS A 212 5.12 21.17 -12.74
CA LYS A 212 5.34 22.23 -13.73
C LYS A 212 6.02 23.47 -13.17
N ALA A 213 6.04 23.64 -11.85
CA ALA A 213 6.63 24.81 -11.20
C ALA A 213 8.18 24.77 -11.29
N PRO A 214 8.84 25.78 -11.88
CA PRO A 214 10.28 25.74 -12.09
C PRO A 214 11.10 25.69 -10.80
N VAL A 215 10.60 26.29 -9.71
CA VAL A 215 11.26 26.31 -8.39
C VAL A 215 11.25 24.94 -7.68
N LEU A 216 10.28 24.09 -7.99
CA LEU A 216 10.07 22.81 -7.31
C LEU A 216 10.55 21.61 -8.14
N ARG A 217 10.98 21.86 -9.36
CA ARG A 217 11.45 20.85 -10.30
C ARG A 217 12.74 20.18 -9.83
N ASP A 218 13.57 20.90 -9.07
CA ASP A 218 14.87 20.42 -8.58
C ASP A 218 14.73 19.56 -7.31
N LEU A 219 13.54 19.50 -6.70
CA LEU A 219 13.27 18.61 -5.57
C LEU A 219 13.12 17.18 -6.05
N SER A 220 13.69 16.22 -5.30
CA SER A 220 13.48 14.81 -5.56
C SER A 220 11.99 14.43 -5.48
N GLU A 221 11.58 13.45 -6.25
CA GLU A 221 10.19 13.01 -6.31
C GLU A 221 9.65 12.61 -4.93
N GLY A 222 10.47 11.94 -4.10
CA GLY A 222 10.12 11.57 -2.74
C GLY A 222 9.87 12.79 -1.83
N VAL A 223 10.70 13.80 -1.89
CA VAL A 223 10.52 15.04 -1.10
C VAL A 223 9.24 15.77 -1.50
N ARG A 224 8.95 15.86 -2.79
CA ARG A 224 7.69 16.45 -3.28
C ARG A 224 6.47 15.68 -2.78
N MET A 225 6.52 14.35 -2.85
CA MET A 225 5.42 13.49 -2.40
C MET A 225 5.16 13.67 -0.90
N ILE A 226 6.18 13.61 -0.06
CA ILE A 226 6.07 13.78 1.39
C ILE A 226 5.54 15.17 1.73
N GLY A 227 6.12 16.22 1.14
CA GLY A 227 5.71 17.60 1.37
C GLY A 227 4.24 17.83 1.03
N LEU A 228 3.79 17.38 -0.15
CA LEU A 228 2.39 17.45 -0.56
C LEU A 228 1.48 16.69 0.39
N THR A 229 1.86 15.48 0.81
CA THR A 229 1.07 14.67 1.72
C THR A 229 0.87 15.37 3.05
N ILE A 230 1.95 15.92 3.64
CA ILE A 230 1.88 16.63 4.92
C ILE A 230 0.97 17.87 4.81
N VAL A 231 1.18 18.69 3.77
CA VAL A 231 0.40 19.92 3.57
C VAL A 231 -1.08 19.63 3.37
N ILE A 232 -1.42 18.69 2.50
CA ILE A 232 -2.81 18.35 2.20
C ILE A 232 -3.48 17.70 3.41
N ALA A 233 -2.78 16.80 4.11
CA ALA A 233 -3.31 16.14 5.31
C ALA A 233 -3.53 17.15 6.45
N ALA A 234 -2.59 18.08 6.68
CA ALA A 234 -2.72 19.12 7.69
C ALA A 234 -3.90 20.05 7.39
N ILE A 235 -4.06 20.49 6.14
CA ILE A 235 -5.20 21.33 5.73
C ILE A 235 -6.52 20.56 5.90
N ALA A 236 -6.58 19.32 5.46
CA ALA A 236 -7.78 18.49 5.58
C ALA A 236 -8.16 18.25 7.05
N ALA A 237 -7.19 17.97 7.92
CA ALA A 237 -7.41 17.78 9.36
C ALA A 237 -7.86 19.07 10.04
N ALA A 238 -7.31 20.24 9.66
CA ALA A 238 -7.71 21.52 10.22
C ALA A 238 -9.14 21.94 9.80
N LEU A 239 -9.53 21.65 8.55
CA LEU A 239 -10.84 22.03 8.01
C LEU A 239 -11.96 21.05 8.40
N ARG A 240 -11.63 19.78 8.58
CA ARG A 240 -12.57 18.70 8.90
C ARG A 240 -11.91 17.67 9.83
N PRO A 241 -11.74 18.01 11.11
CA PRO A 241 -11.21 17.06 12.09
C PRO A 241 -12.15 15.85 12.19
N VAL A 242 -11.58 14.66 12.19
CA VAL A 242 -12.29 13.40 12.43
C VAL A 242 -12.71 13.40 13.89
N ARG A 243 -14.00 13.20 14.18
CA ARG A 243 -14.50 13.08 15.55
C ARG A 243 -14.36 11.64 16.02
N GLU A 244 -14.23 11.44 17.33
CA GLU A 244 -14.14 10.09 17.91
C GLU A 244 -15.36 9.21 17.58
N GLU A 245 -16.49 9.82 17.30
CA GLU A 245 -17.74 9.15 16.87
C GLU A 245 -17.65 8.56 15.44
N ASP A 246 -16.67 8.98 14.64
CA ASP A 246 -16.47 8.56 13.25
C ASP A 246 -15.41 7.44 13.14
N LEU A 247 -14.74 7.08 14.26
CA LEU A 247 -13.72 6.03 14.35
C LEU A 247 -14.34 4.68 14.69
#